data_366db15d203ff4adce156425c609435e
#
_entry.id   366db15d203ff4adce156425c609435e
#
_cell.length_a   1.000
_cell.length_b   1.000
_cell.length_c   1.000
_cell.angle_alpha   90.00
_cell.angle_beta   90.00
_cell.angle_gamma   90.00
#
_symmetry.space_group_name_H-M   'P 1'
#
loop_
_entity.id
_entity.type
_entity.pdbx_description
1 polymer ?
#
loop_
_entity_poly.entity_id
_entity_poly.type
_entity_poly.pdbx_seq_one_letter_code
_entity_poly.pdbx_strand_id
1 'polypeptide(L)'
;MMKTQPTWSRREFLTAITVAGAGTAMMMNPLAAWAIDEVDPRVAKIVADTIGIDTHNHIDVPLTPTEVPGPNIDLAGEMKQSGLSAICMTFALDYQKLQKTGEAYERFMNGLTSMDQQLERNGIKRSLNLADLQAAHKQRQPTVIQSIEGGHFLEGHLDRLGEAYHRGLRHLGLLHDSDALVPLGDVYTNPARFGGLTAFGADIIKECNRLGILVDLAHANADTVAAALKLATHPVIISHTGLDTQLGQNQFMARMMRPRLISKEQAKIVADAGGVIGVWTHLADTPLEYAQNIRALVDVIGIDHVCIGTDTKLTPSFTPGGGQNRGRVGERTNEAWQDQKIGFYFTVVDAMLKTGFTEEEIGKIGGDNFCRVFDAATAGRR
;
A
#
# COMPACT_ATOMS: atom_id res chain seq x y z
N MET A 1 -31.20 -43.35 29.56
CA MET A 1 -29.81 -43.66 29.21
C MET A 1 -29.32 -42.60 28.22
N MET A 2 -28.67 -41.59 28.70
CA MET A 2 -28.02 -40.56 27.87
C MET A 2 -26.68 -41.09 27.33
N LYS A 3 -26.50 -41.10 26.02
CA LYS A 3 -25.23 -41.43 25.39
C LYS A 3 -24.30 -40.19 25.50
N THR A 4 -23.23 -40.36 26.29
CA THR A 4 -22.14 -39.36 26.33
C THR A 4 -21.37 -39.40 25.02
N GLN A 5 -21.23 -38.23 24.35
CA GLN A 5 -20.33 -38.08 23.20
C GLN A 5 -18.86 -38.14 23.67
N PRO A 6 -17.96 -38.78 22.94
CA PRO A 6 -16.56 -38.82 23.27
C PRO A 6 -15.92 -37.46 23.08
N THR A 7 -15.35 -36.87 24.12
CA THR A 7 -14.49 -35.70 24.06
C THR A 7 -13.08 -36.14 23.68
N TRP A 8 -12.66 -35.74 22.49
CA TRP A 8 -11.30 -35.99 22.04
C TRP A 8 -10.32 -35.09 22.83
N SER A 9 -9.22 -35.69 23.28
CA SER A 9 -8.13 -34.92 23.90
C SER A 9 -7.33 -34.20 22.80
N ARG A 10 -6.70 -33.06 23.14
CA ARG A 10 -5.82 -32.30 22.24
C ARG A 10 -4.80 -33.16 21.49
N ARG A 11 -4.32 -34.21 22.12
CA ARG A 11 -3.31 -35.14 21.59
C ARG A 11 -3.90 -36.08 20.54
N GLU A 12 -5.13 -36.51 20.69
CA GLU A 12 -5.84 -37.40 19.74
C GLU A 12 -6.28 -36.65 18.49
N PHE A 13 -6.64 -35.37 18.61
CA PHE A 13 -6.95 -34.48 17.47
C PHE A 13 -5.73 -34.22 16.60
N LEU A 14 -4.55 -33.96 17.21
CA LEU A 14 -3.30 -33.74 16.48
C LEU A 14 -2.78 -35.01 15.79
N THR A 15 -3.04 -36.21 16.37
CA THR A 15 -2.63 -37.49 15.77
C THR A 15 -3.54 -37.87 14.57
N ALA A 16 -4.82 -37.47 14.58
CA ALA A 16 -5.75 -37.74 13.48
C ALA A 16 -5.44 -36.93 12.22
N ILE A 17 -4.82 -35.74 12.35
CA ILE A 17 -4.41 -34.90 11.21
C ILE A 17 -3.15 -35.43 10.52
N THR A 18 -2.30 -36.21 11.22
CA THR A 18 -1.05 -36.75 10.68
C THR A 18 -1.22 -38.01 9.82
N VAL A 19 -2.37 -38.65 9.82
CA VAL A 19 -2.62 -39.92 9.08
C VAL A 19 -3.31 -39.72 7.71
N ALA A 20 -3.80 -38.51 7.41
CA ALA A 20 -4.57 -38.24 6.17
C ALA A 20 -3.86 -37.39 5.12
N GLY A 21 -2.53 -37.40 5.02
CA GLY A 21 -1.84 -36.63 3.98
C GLY A 21 -0.33 -36.86 3.93
N ALA A 22 0.09 -37.82 3.14
CA ALA A 22 1.49 -37.91 2.72
C ALA A 22 1.80 -36.81 1.69
N GLY A 23 2.66 -35.87 2.07
CA GLY A 23 3.28 -34.92 1.13
C GLY A 23 3.42 -33.50 1.64
N THR A 24 4.66 -33.13 1.97
CA THR A 24 5.21 -31.84 2.39
C THR A 24 5.15 -31.53 3.89
N ALA A 25 6.22 -31.88 4.59
CA ALA A 25 6.50 -31.38 5.93
C ALA A 25 6.85 -29.87 5.82
N MET A 26 5.87 -28.99 6.04
CA MET A 26 6.14 -27.61 6.41
C MET A 26 6.71 -27.64 7.84
N MET A 27 7.95 -27.26 8.02
CA MET A 27 8.49 -26.89 9.32
C MET A 27 7.71 -25.66 9.80
N MET A 28 6.66 -25.87 10.59
CA MET A 28 5.95 -24.79 11.28
C MET A 28 6.90 -24.22 12.34
N ASN A 29 7.29 -22.98 12.18
CA ASN A 29 7.96 -22.22 13.25
C ASN A 29 7.01 -22.19 14.46
N PRO A 30 7.43 -22.69 15.66
CA PRO A 30 6.56 -22.75 16.82
C PRO A 30 6.02 -21.40 17.27
N LEU A 31 6.70 -20.29 16.95
CA LEU A 31 6.22 -18.93 17.22
C LEU A 31 5.01 -18.54 16.31
N ALA A 32 4.94 -19.07 15.09
CA ALA A 32 3.79 -18.83 14.21
C ALA A 32 2.52 -19.61 14.65
N ALA A 33 2.67 -20.73 15.35
CA ALA A 33 1.55 -21.49 15.88
C ALA A 33 0.83 -20.80 17.06
N TRP A 34 1.55 -19.96 17.83
CA TRP A 34 0.96 -19.22 18.96
C TRP A 34 0.11 -18.03 18.49
N ALA A 35 0.46 -17.40 17.37
CA ALA A 35 -0.30 -16.27 16.82
C ALA A 35 -1.65 -16.70 16.21
N ILE A 36 -1.76 -17.93 15.72
CA ILE A 36 -3.00 -18.45 15.10
C ILE A 36 -4.08 -18.79 16.13
N ASP A 37 -3.71 -19.13 17.36
CA ASP A 37 -4.68 -19.43 18.43
C ASP A 37 -5.42 -18.18 18.98
N GLU A 38 -4.99 -16.97 18.63
CA GLU A 38 -5.61 -15.70 19.08
C GLU A 38 -6.50 -15.03 18.02
N VAL A 39 -6.47 -15.46 16.75
CA VAL A 39 -7.27 -14.85 15.68
C VAL A 39 -8.68 -15.45 15.66
N ASP A 40 -9.71 -14.59 15.70
CA ASP A 40 -11.08 -15.00 15.48
C ASP A 40 -11.21 -15.77 14.15
N PRO A 41 -11.81 -16.99 14.13
CA PRO A 41 -11.97 -17.78 12.91
C PRO A 41 -12.68 -17.05 11.77
N ARG A 42 -13.61 -16.13 12.10
CA ARG A 42 -14.30 -15.30 11.12
C ARG A 42 -13.34 -14.30 10.47
N VAL A 43 -12.49 -13.65 11.28
CA VAL A 43 -11.44 -12.75 10.78
C VAL A 43 -10.47 -13.50 9.89
N ALA A 44 -9.98 -14.67 10.36
CA ALA A 44 -9.06 -15.49 9.58
C ALA A 44 -9.64 -15.92 8.23
N LYS A 45 -10.95 -16.26 8.19
CA LYS A 45 -11.65 -16.60 6.96
C LYS A 45 -11.71 -15.41 5.99
N ILE A 46 -12.11 -14.24 6.46
CA ILE A 46 -12.21 -13.02 5.63
C ILE A 46 -10.82 -12.67 5.05
N VAL A 47 -9.77 -12.67 5.87
CA VAL A 47 -8.40 -12.42 5.41
C VAL A 47 -7.95 -13.44 4.36
N ALA A 48 -8.31 -14.71 4.50
CA ALA A 48 -7.96 -15.76 3.55
C ALA A 48 -8.73 -15.67 2.21
N ASP A 49 -9.95 -15.15 2.24
CA ASP A 49 -10.85 -15.06 1.08
C ASP A 49 -10.69 -13.74 0.31
N THR A 50 -10.07 -12.71 0.92
CA THR A 50 -9.89 -11.39 0.31
C THR A 50 -8.46 -11.18 -0.19
N ILE A 51 -8.30 -10.50 -1.33
CA ILE A 51 -6.98 -10.04 -1.79
C ILE A 51 -6.64 -8.77 -1.00
N GLY A 52 -6.18 -8.93 0.26
CA GLY A 52 -5.79 -7.78 1.10
C GLY A 52 -4.62 -7.01 0.48
N ILE A 53 -4.82 -5.72 0.17
CA ILE A 53 -3.83 -4.86 -0.50
C ILE A 53 -3.63 -3.57 0.31
N ASP A 54 -2.37 -3.26 0.62
CA ASP A 54 -1.98 -1.92 1.06
C ASP A 54 -1.51 -1.12 -0.15
N THR A 55 -2.26 -0.07 -0.50
CA THR A 55 -2.05 0.71 -1.73
C THR A 55 -0.87 1.67 -1.66
N HIS A 56 -0.24 1.82 -0.48
CA HIS A 56 0.97 2.62 -0.30
C HIS A 56 1.79 2.13 0.89
N ASN A 57 2.90 1.46 0.61
CA ASN A 57 3.77 0.90 1.66
C ASN A 57 5.24 1.12 1.29
N HIS A 58 5.97 1.81 2.15
CA HIS A 58 7.38 2.12 1.96
C HIS A 58 8.27 0.93 2.27
N ILE A 59 9.23 0.69 1.38
CA ILE A 59 10.33 -0.24 1.62
C ILE A 59 11.63 0.54 1.47
N ASP A 60 12.36 0.72 2.55
CA ASP A 60 13.63 1.41 2.52
C ASP A 60 14.69 0.56 1.81
N VAL A 61 15.21 1.09 0.72
CA VAL A 61 16.28 0.48 -0.08
C VAL A 61 17.39 1.50 -0.35
N PRO A 62 18.62 1.04 -0.62
CA PRO A 62 19.70 1.92 -1.05
C PRO A 62 19.32 2.69 -2.32
N LEU A 63 19.47 4.01 -2.28
CA LEU A 63 19.25 4.91 -3.42
C LEU A 63 20.57 5.47 -3.98
N THR A 64 21.64 5.41 -3.19
CA THR A 64 22.96 5.89 -3.60
C THR A 64 24.00 4.76 -3.58
N PRO A 65 25.05 4.82 -4.39
CA PRO A 65 26.11 3.81 -4.39
C PRO A 65 26.78 3.60 -3.03
N THR A 66 26.82 4.63 -2.17
CA THR A 66 27.42 4.58 -0.84
C THR A 66 26.58 3.79 0.17
N GLU A 67 25.33 3.54 -0.14
CA GLU A 67 24.39 2.78 0.69
C GLU A 67 24.37 1.28 0.33
N VAL A 68 25.02 0.89 -0.77
CA VAL A 68 25.10 -0.51 -1.24
C VAL A 68 26.25 -1.24 -0.55
N PRO A 69 26.05 -2.50 -0.10
CA PRO A 69 24.83 -3.27 -0.10
C PRO A 69 23.86 -2.80 0.96
N GLY A 70 22.56 -2.76 0.58
CA GLY A 70 21.49 -2.46 1.54
C GLY A 70 21.25 -3.58 2.56
N PRO A 71 20.31 -3.38 3.47
CA PRO A 71 19.95 -4.37 4.48
C PRO A 71 19.41 -5.64 3.83
N ASN A 72 19.60 -6.76 4.51
CA ASN A 72 18.84 -7.97 4.21
C ASN A 72 17.51 -7.86 4.97
N ILE A 73 16.39 -7.74 4.25
CA ILE A 73 15.05 -7.61 4.82
C ILE A 73 14.25 -8.89 4.59
N ASP A 74 13.51 -9.32 5.62
CA ASP A 74 12.57 -10.44 5.56
C ASP A 74 11.20 -9.93 5.09
N LEU A 75 11.11 -9.51 3.82
CA LEU A 75 9.88 -9.01 3.24
C LEU A 75 8.78 -10.09 3.21
N ALA A 76 9.14 -11.32 2.90
CA ALA A 76 8.20 -12.44 2.84
C ALA A 76 7.61 -12.76 4.23
N GLY A 77 8.43 -12.76 5.27
CA GLY A 77 7.99 -12.96 6.64
C GLY A 77 7.08 -11.83 7.12
N GLU A 78 7.45 -10.59 6.87
CA GLU A 78 6.65 -9.41 7.24
C GLU A 78 5.29 -9.39 6.52
N MET A 79 5.24 -9.71 5.22
CA MET A 79 3.99 -9.82 4.47
C MET A 79 3.11 -10.94 5.02
N LYS A 80 3.70 -12.10 5.30
CA LYS A 80 2.96 -13.23 5.90
C LYS A 80 2.40 -12.87 7.28
N GLN A 81 3.20 -12.19 8.10
CA GLN A 81 2.76 -11.72 9.41
C GLN A 81 1.61 -10.73 9.29
N SER A 82 1.68 -9.80 8.34
CA SER A 82 0.66 -8.77 8.15
C SER A 82 -0.71 -9.31 7.73
N GLY A 83 -0.76 -10.46 7.05
CA GLY A 83 -1.95 -11.01 6.42
C GLY A 83 -2.31 -10.34 5.08
N LEU A 84 -1.48 -9.42 4.58
CA LEU A 84 -1.67 -8.79 3.27
C LEU A 84 -1.27 -9.75 2.15
N SER A 85 -2.07 -9.81 1.09
CA SER A 85 -1.76 -10.56 -0.14
C SER A 85 -0.77 -9.78 -1.02
N ALA A 86 -0.90 -8.45 -1.04
CA ALA A 86 -0.04 -7.57 -1.82
C ALA A 86 0.18 -6.21 -1.15
N ILE A 87 1.24 -5.53 -1.56
CA ILE A 87 1.50 -4.13 -1.26
C ILE A 87 1.86 -3.38 -2.55
N CYS A 88 1.48 -2.11 -2.68
CA CYS A 88 2.14 -1.20 -3.59
C CYS A 88 3.46 -0.80 -2.95
N MET A 89 4.53 -1.51 -3.37
CA MET A 89 5.87 -1.38 -2.81
C MET A 89 6.54 -0.13 -3.37
N THR A 90 6.64 0.90 -2.53
CA THR A 90 7.10 2.22 -2.93
C THR A 90 8.40 2.65 -2.27
N PHE A 91 9.04 3.65 -2.86
CA PHE A 91 10.10 4.47 -2.28
C PHE A 91 10.00 5.88 -2.85
N ALA A 92 10.47 6.88 -2.10
CA ALA A 92 10.56 8.27 -2.55
C ALA A 92 12.02 8.67 -2.79
N LEU A 93 12.25 9.63 -3.70
CA LEU A 93 13.59 10.03 -4.12
C LEU A 93 14.09 11.29 -3.42
N ASP A 94 13.20 12.05 -2.82
CA ASP A 94 13.42 13.39 -2.29
C ASP A 94 13.48 13.47 -0.76
N TYR A 95 13.51 12.34 -0.05
CA TYR A 95 13.82 12.33 1.40
C TYR A 95 15.15 12.99 1.72
N GLN A 96 16.12 12.90 0.81
CA GLN A 96 17.31 13.72 0.80
C GLN A 96 17.21 14.68 -0.37
N LYS A 97 17.44 15.97 -0.10
CA LYS A 97 17.33 17.03 -1.09
C LYS A 97 18.09 16.68 -2.39
N LEU A 98 17.38 16.72 -3.50
CA LEU A 98 17.96 16.62 -4.83
C LEU A 98 18.73 17.91 -5.17
N GLN A 99 19.97 17.79 -5.64
CA GLN A 99 20.86 18.93 -5.82
C GLN A 99 21.18 19.23 -7.29
N LYS A 100 21.16 18.22 -8.15
CA LYS A 100 21.58 18.35 -9.55
C LYS A 100 20.76 17.48 -10.50
N THR A 101 20.76 17.84 -11.77
CA THR A 101 20.16 17.07 -12.86
C THR A 101 20.79 15.67 -12.93
N GLY A 102 19.99 14.67 -13.18
CA GLY A 102 20.37 13.24 -13.27
C GLY A 102 20.38 12.51 -11.95
N GLU A 103 20.39 13.23 -10.81
CA GLU A 103 20.45 12.62 -9.48
C GLU A 103 19.17 11.85 -9.13
N ALA A 104 18.01 12.40 -9.46
CA ALA A 104 16.74 11.72 -9.20
C ALA A 104 16.60 10.45 -10.05
N TYR A 105 17.05 10.49 -11.29
CA TYR A 105 17.03 9.31 -12.15
C TYR A 105 18.02 8.23 -11.69
N GLU A 106 19.23 8.62 -11.27
CA GLU A 106 20.23 7.69 -10.71
C GLU A 106 19.69 7.00 -9.45
N ARG A 107 19.11 7.77 -8.50
CA ARG A 107 18.47 7.23 -7.30
C ARG A 107 17.33 6.27 -7.64
N PHE A 108 16.50 6.62 -8.63
CA PHE A 108 15.41 5.76 -9.10
C PHE A 108 15.92 4.41 -9.61
N MET A 109 16.94 4.41 -10.47
CA MET A 109 17.52 3.19 -11.04
C MET A 109 18.21 2.32 -9.97
N ASN A 110 18.88 2.94 -9.01
CA ASN A 110 19.47 2.25 -7.86
C ASN A 110 18.39 1.63 -6.97
N GLY A 111 17.32 2.39 -6.68
CA GLY A 111 16.18 1.91 -5.91
C GLY A 111 15.51 0.71 -6.56
N LEU A 112 15.21 0.76 -7.86
CA LEU A 112 14.67 -0.38 -8.61
C LEU A 112 15.59 -1.60 -8.56
N THR A 113 16.89 -1.40 -8.72
CA THR A 113 17.87 -2.49 -8.66
C THR A 113 17.91 -3.12 -7.27
N SER A 114 17.85 -2.29 -6.22
CA SER A 114 17.79 -2.75 -4.85
C SER A 114 16.49 -3.49 -4.56
N MET A 115 15.34 -3.02 -5.08
CA MET A 115 14.06 -3.71 -5.00
C MET A 115 14.10 -5.08 -5.69
N ASP A 116 14.68 -5.17 -6.90
CA ASP A 116 14.86 -6.45 -7.61
C ASP A 116 15.61 -7.46 -6.75
N GLN A 117 16.71 -7.04 -6.12
CA GLN A 117 17.50 -7.90 -5.23
C GLN A 117 16.71 -8.36 -3.99
N GLN A 118 15.91 -7.47 -3.38
CA GLN A 118 15.07 -7.86 -2.25
C GLN A 118 13.99 -8.86 -2.66
N LEU A 119 13.34 -8.64 -3.79
CA LEU A 119 12.32 -9.55 -4.31
C LEU A 119 12.91 -10.94 -4.65
N GLU A 120 14.07 -10.98 -5.29
CA GLU A 120 14.76 -12.23 -5.60
C GLU A 120 15.13 -13.00 -4.31
N ARG A 121 15.73 -12.33 -3.32
CA ARG A 121 16.10 -12.93 -2.02
C ARG A 121 14.91 -13.49 -1.25
N ASN A 122 13.76 -12.83 -1.35
CA ASN A 122 12.54 -13.23 -0.66
C ASN A 122 11.63 -14.16 -1.49
N GLY A 123 12.00 -14.48 -2.73
CA GLY A 123 11.20 -15.31 -3.63
C GLY A 123 9.85 -14.68 -3.99
N ILE A 124 9.73 -13.36 -3.93
CA ILE A 124 8.51 -12.61 -4.24
C ILE A 124 8.55 -12.11 -5.68
N LYS A 125 7.43 -12.23 -6.38
CA LYS A 125 7.26 -11.72 -7.74
C LYS A 125 6.44 -10.43 -7.76
N ARG A 126 6.69 -9.58 -8.75
CA ARG A 126 5.81 -8.45 -9.06
C ARG A 126 4.55 -8.91 -9.77
N SER A 127 3.41 -8.37 -9.37
CA SER A 127 2.17 -8.44 -10.13
C SER A 127 2.12 -7.26 -11.09
N LEU A 128 2.02 -7.56 -12.38
CA LEU A 128 2.00 -6.58 -13.46
C LEU A 128 0.59 -6.25 -13.95
N ASN A 129 -0.41 -7.04 -13.52
CA ASN A 129 -1.81 -6.93 -13.87
C ASN A 129 -2.67 -7.68 -12.83
N LEU A 130 -4.01 -7.59 -12.97
CA LEU A 130 -4.94 -8.24 -12.04
C LEU A 130 -4.81 -9.76 -12.03
N ALA A 131 -4.53 -10.39 -13.18
CA ALA A 131 -4.40 -11.85 -13.26
C ALA A 131 -3.23 -12.37 -12.42
N ASP A 132 -2.11 -11.61 -12.37
CA ASP A 132 -0.95 -11.94 -11.53
C ASP A 132 -1.31 -11.86 -10.03
N LEU A 133 -2.04 -10.82 -9.62
CA LEU A 133 -2.54 -10.66 -8.23
C LEU A 133 -3.42 -11.84 -7.82
N GLN A 134 -4.40 -12.18 -8.68
CA GLN A 134 -5.32 -13.29 -8.43
C GLN A 134 -4.60 -14.64 -8.37
N ALA A 135 -3.61 -14.85 -9.25
CA ALA A 135 -2.81 -16.06 -9.27
C ALA A 135 -1.95 -16.19 -8.01
N ALA A 136 -1.31 -15.12 -7.56
CA ALA A 136 -0.51 -15.09 -6.35
C ALA A 136 -1.39 -15.37 -5.11
N HIS A 137 -2.53 -14.70 -4.98
CA HIS A 137 -3.47 -14.91 -3.88
C HIS A 137 -4.00 -16.35 -3.85
N LYS A 138 -4.41 -16.91 -4.99
CA LYS A 138 -4.85 -18.32 -5.11
C LYS A 138 -3.77 -19.31 -4.66
N GLN A 139 -2.50 -18.98 -4.91
CA GLN A 139 -1.35 -19.79 -4.50
C GLN A 139 -0.92 -19.50 -3.05
N ARG A 140 -1.57 -18.56 -2.36
CA ARG A 140 -1.18 -18.06 -1.03
C ARG A 140 0.27 -17.59 -0.98
N GLN A 141 0.72 -16.96 -2.06
CA GLN A 141 2.04 -16.35 -2.18
C GLN A 141 1.92 -14.83 -2.08
N PRO A 142 2.74 -14.16 -1.28
CA PRO A 142 2.78 -12.70 -1.27
C PRO A 142 3.31 -12.19 -2.63
N THR A 143 2.79 -11.03 -3.03
CA THR A 143 3.23 -10.35 -4.25
C THR A 143 3.34 -8.86 -4.01
N VAL A 144 3.96 -8.12 -4.92
CA VAL A 144 4.05 -6.68 -4.85
C VAL A 144 3.68 -6.04 -6.19
N ILE A 145 3.15 -4.82 -6.12
CA ILE A 145 3.01 -3.93 -7.26
C ILE A 145 4.12 -2.89 -7.13
N GLN A 146 5.02 -2.81 -8.11
CA GLN A 146 6.08 -1.80 -8.06
C GLN A 146 5.47 -0.41 -8.18
N SER A 147 5.75 0.41 -7.20
CA SER A 147 5.35 1.80 -7.10
C SER A 147 6.57 2.72 -6.97
N ILE A 148 6.38 3.98 -7.23
CA ILE A 148 7.30 5.09 -6.90
C ILE A 148 6.47 6.26 -6.40
N GLU A 149 6.95 6.97 -5.40
CA GLU A 149 6.34 8.17 -4.89
C GLU A 149 7.08 9.41 -5.40
N GLY A 150 6.38 10.16 -6.25
CA GLY A 150 6.91 11.31 -6.95
C GLY A 150 7.60 10.99 -8.29
N GLY A 151 7.18 11.70 -9.34
CA GLY A 151 7.75 11.62 -10.69
C GLY A 151 9.11 12.32 -10.84
N HIS A 152 9.86 12.55 -9.77
CA HIS A 152 11.14 13.28 -9.74
C HIS A 152 12.16 12.72 -10.73
N PHE A 153 12.19 11.38 -10.91
CA PHE A 153 13.14 10.69 -11.79
C PHE A 153 12.98 11.05 -13.26
N LEU A 154 11.83 11.60 -13.64
CA LEU A 154 11.55 11.93 -15.03
C LEU A 154 12.38 13.11 -15.53
N GLU A 155 12.63 14.14 -14.72
CA GLU A 155 13.50 15.29 -15.01
C GLU A 155 13.30 15.88 -16.43
N GLY A 156 12.05 15.86 -16.92
CA GLY A 156 11.69 16.35 -18.26
C GLY A 156 11.83 15.30 -19.40
N HIS A 157 12.19 14.08 -19.08
CA HIS A 157 12.38 12.97 -20.03
C HIS A 157 11.20 11.98 -19.99
N LEU A 158 10.27 12.12 -20.92
CA LEU A 158 9.08 11.25 -21.00
C LEU A 158 9.42 9.79 -21.27
N ASP A 159 10.49 9.50 -22.01
CA ASP A 159 10.98 8.17 -22.35
C ASP A 159 11.37 7.33 -21.13
N ARG A 160 11.82 7.97 -20.04
CA ARG A 160 12.14 7.29 -18.77
C ARG A 160 10.93 6.57 -18.16
N LEU A 161 9.70 7.01 -18.47
CA LEU A 161 8.51 6.30 -18.01
C LEU A 161 8.36 4.94 -18.72
N GLY A 162 8.74 4.85 -20.01
CA GLY A 162 8.82 3.58 -20.73
C GLY A 162 9.84 2.62 -20.12
N GLU A 163 11.02 3.13 -19.75
CA GLU A 163 12.04 2.33 -19.06
C GLU A 163 11.56 1.83 -17.70
N ALA A 164 10.92 2.69 -16.92
CA ALA A 164 10.32 2.32 -15.64
C ALA A 164 9.25 1.22 -15.80
N TYR A 165 8.39 1.34 -16.83
CA TYR A 165 7.39 0.33 -17.16
C TYR A 165 8.03 -1.03 -17.47
N HIS A 166 9.08 -1.07 -18.26
CA HIS A 166 9.82 -2.30 -18.59
C HIS A 166 10.52 -2.91 -17.38
N ARG A 167 10.88 -2.09 -16.38
CA ARG A 167 11.39 -2.53 -15.07
C ARG A 167 10.28 -2.94 -14.09
N GLY A 168 9.03 -2.96 -14.53
CA GLY A 168 7.90 -3.46 -13.77
C GLY A 168 7.08 -2.40 -13.01
N LEU A 169 7.36 -1.10 -13.20
CA LEU A 169 6.53 -0.04 -12.60
C LEU A 169 5.09 -0.15 -13.12
N ARG A 170 4.12 -0.18 -12.21
CA ARG A 170 2.69 -0.24 -12.54
C ARG A 170 1.84 0.77 -11.77
N HIS A 171 2.45 1.48 -10.83
CA HIS A 171 1.81 2.48 -9.99
C HIS A 171 2.75 3.69 -9.86
N LEU A 172 2.30 4.86 -10.30
CA LEU A 172 3.09 6.09 -10.27
C LEU A 172 2.40 7.14 -9.40
N GLY A 173 2.99 7.43 -8.23
CA GLY A 173 2.74 8.68 -7.51
C GLY A 173 3.27 9.84 -8.32
N LEU A 174 2.35 10.70 -8.82
CA LEU A 174 2.74 11.80 -9.70
C LEU A 174 3.63 12.82 -8.98
N LEU A 175 3.29 13.12 -7.74
CA LEU A 175 3.93 14.14 -6.89
C LEU A 175 4.36 13.55 -5.56
N HIS A 176 5.25 14.27 -4.86
CA HIS A 176 5.59 14.07 -3.45
C HIS A 176 5.79 15.45 -2.81
N ASP A 177 6.24 15.52 -1.56
CA ASP A 177 6.30 16.76 -0.74
C ASP A 177 7.18 17.87 -1.31
N SER A 178 8.15 17.55 -2.19
CA SER A 178 8.99 18.55 -2.88
C SER A 178 8.73 18.60 -4.38
N ASP A 179 9.03 19.75 -4.99
CA ASP A 179 8.92 19.86 -6.44
C ASP A 179 10.04 19.06 -7.13
N ALA A 180 9.67 18.36 -8.20
CA ALA A 180 10.64 17.81 -9.14
C ALA A 180 11.43 18.93 -9.85
N LEU A 181 12.62 18.59 -10.36
CA LEU A 181 13.45 19.52 -11.12
C LEU A 181 12.69 20.13 -12.32
N VAL A 182 11.89 19.32 -13.01
CA VAL A 182 10.86 19.76 -13.95
C VAL A 182 9.51 19.48 -13.30
N PRO A 183 8.80 20.51 -12.82
CA PRO A 183 7.58 20.34 -12.03
C PRO A 183 6.47 19.67 -12.84
N LEU A 184 5.72 18.77 -12.18
CA LEU A 184 4.60 18.03 -12.76
C LEU A 184 3.25 18.65 -12.41
N GLY A 185 3.17 19.32 -11.27
CA GLY A 185 1.98 19.98 -10.76
C GLY A 185 2.23 20.63 -9.41
N ASP A 186 1.21 21.25 -8.87
CA ASP A 186 1.23 21.83 -7.52
C ASP A 186 0.93 20.77 -6.46
N VAL A 187 1.80 20.69 -5.44
CA VAL A 187 1.61 19.86 -4.26
C VAL A 187 0.75 20.56 -3.20
N TYR A 188 0.08 19.82 -2.34
CA TYR A 188 -0.80 20.40 -1.30
C TYR A 188 -0.03 21.06 -0.14
N THR A 189 1.23 20.71 0.07
CA THR A 189 2.07 21.23 1.18
C THR A 189 2.71 22.58 0.87
N ASN A 190 2.75 23.00 -0.40
CA ASN A 190 3.36 24.25 -0.87
C ASN A 190 2.32 25.19 -1.43
N PRO A 191 2.55 26.51 -1.42
CA PRO A 191 1.73 27.45 -2.17
C PRO A 191 1.69 27.09 -3.66
N ALA A 192 0.49 27.13 -4.26
CA ALA A 192 0.32 26.87 -5.68
C ALA A 192 1.18 27.84 -6.52
N ARG A 193 1.91 27.32 -7.50
CA ARG A 193 2.83 28.09 -8.36
C ARG A 193 2.58 27.88 -9.84
N PHE A 194 1.98 26.76 -10.20
CA PHE A 194 1.80 26.33 -11.58
C PHE A 194 0.35 26.41 -12.04
N GLY A 195 -0.58 26.72 -11.13
CA GLY A 195 -2.03 26.71 -11.38
C GLY A 195 -2.60 25.30 -11.56
N GLY A 196 -2.05 24.35 -10.85
CA GLY A 196 -2.40 22.94 -10.89
C GLY A 196 -1.39 22.09 -11.69
N LEU A 197 -1.91 21.22 -12.57
CA LEU A 197 -1.10 20.33 -13.39
C LEU A 197 -0.31 21.10 -14.45
N THR A 198 1.01 20.84 -14.56
CA THR A 198 1.84 21.43 -15.63
C THR A 198 1.63 20.72 -16.98
N ALA A 199 2.15 21.32 -18.07
CA ALA A 199 2.12 20.68 -19.38
C ALA A 199 2.87 19.34 -19.39
N PHE A 200 4.02 19.27 -18.72
CA PHE A 200 4.78 18.02 -18.62
C PHE A 200 4.05 16.99 -17.76
N GLY A 201 3.43 17.40 -16.65
CA GLY A 201 2.57 16.52 -15.86
C GLY A 201 1.39 15.96 -16.66
N ALA A 202 0.79 16.77 -17.54
CA ALA A 202 -0.25 16.32 -18.44
C ALA A 202 0.24 15.26 -19.45
N ASP A 203 1.45 15.41 -19.97
CA ASP A 203 2.04 14.43 -20.89
C ASP A 203 2.40 13.12 -20.16
N ILE A 204 2.85 13.20 -18.91
CA ILE A 204 3.07 12.01 -18.07
C ILE A 204 1.77 11.23 -17.85
N ILE A 205 0.66 11.88 -17.53
CA ILE A 205 -0.63 11.20 -17.35
C ILE A 205 -1.08 10.49 -18.62
N LYS A 206 -0.96 11.15 -19.78
CA LYS A 206 -1.29 10.52 -21.08
C LYS A 206 -0.41 9.31 -21.35
N GLU A 207 0.88 9.39 -21.02
CA GLU A 207 1.82 8.29 -21.22
C GLU A 207 1.55 7.13 -20.24
N CYS A 208 1.21 7.42 -18.97
CA CYS A 208 0.73 6.39 -18.02
C CYS A 208 -0.49 5.65 -18.57
N ASN A 209 -1.48 6.39 -19.08
CA ASN A 209 -2.67 5.82 -19.72
C ASN A 209 -2.29 4.92 -20.92
N ARG A 210 -1.32 5.33 -21.74
CA ARG A 210 -0.85 4.58 -22.90
C ARG A 210 -0.11 3.31 -22.51
N LEU A 211 0.76 3.39 -21.49
CA LEU A 211 1.59 2.28 -21.04
C LEU A 211 0.82 1.28 -20.16
N GLY A 212 -0.19 1.70 -19.43
CA GLY A 212 -0.89 0.90 -18.43
C GLY A 212 -0.25 1.00 -17.04
N ILE A 213 0.04 2.23 -16.63
CA ILE A 213 0.51 2.57 -15.30
C ILE A 213 -0.64 3.27 -14.58
N LEU A 214 -1.02 2.78 -13.41
CA LEU A 214 -2.02 3.42 -12.54
C LEU A 214 -1.46 4.75 -12.04
N VAL A 215 -2.19 5.84 -12.29
CA VAL A 215 -1.84 7.18 -11.83
C VAL A 215 -2.34 7.38 -10.40
N ASP A 216 -1.43 7.76 -9.52
CA ASP A 216 -1.71 8.12 -8.13
C ASP A 216 -1.54 9.64 -7.95
N LEU A 217 -2.56 10.27 -7.41
CA LEU A 217 -2.63 11.71 -7.19
C LEU A 217 -2.50 12.09 -5.70
N ALA A 218 -2.00 11.18 -4.85
CA ALA A 218 -1.57 11.56 -3.52
C ALA A 218 -0.56 12.72 -3.61
N HIS A 219 -0.51 13.58 -2.61
CA HIS A 219 0.28 14.82 -2.57
C HIS A 219 -0.14 15.94 -3.54
N ALA A 220 -1.02 15.68 -4.49
CA ALA A 220 -1.50 16.71 -5.40
C ALA A 220 -2.50 17.66 -4.71
N ASN A 221 -2.38 18.96 -5.00
CA ASN A 221 -3.40 19.92 -4.56
C ASN A 221 -4.71 19.76 -5.39
N ALA A 222 -5.79 20.40 -4.94
CA ALA A 222 -7.10 20.28 -5.56
C ALA A 222 -7.11 20.62 -7.06
N ASP A 223 -6.39 21.67 -7.48
CA ASP A 223 -6.36 22.10 -8.88
C ASP A 223 -5.59 21.09 -9.74
N THR A 224 -4.50 20.50 -9.22
CA THR A 224 -3.76 19.43 -9.89
C THR A 224 -4.64 18.19 -10.04
N VAL A 225 -5.34 17.77 -8.99
CA VAL A 225 -6.29 16.64 -9.05
C VAL A 225 -7.36 16.88 -10.10
N ALA A 226 -8.02 18.05 -10.05
CA ALA A 226 -9.09 18.38 -10.99
C ALA A 226 -8.60 18.43 -12.45
N ALA A 227 -7.39 18.93 -12.70
CA ALA A 227 -6.79 18.96 -14.04
C ALA A 227 -6.38 17.54 -14.50
N ALA A 228 -5.82 16.72 -13.63
CA ALA A 228 -5.43 15.35 -13.91
C ALA A 228 -6.64 14.47 -14.29
N LEU A 229 -7.74 14.57 -13.55
CA LEU A 229 -8.98 13.82 -13.81
C LEU A 229 -9.60 14.12 -15.18
N LYS A 230 -9.41 15.35 -15.72
CA LYS A 230 -9.87 15.69 -17.07
C LYS A 230 -9.09 15.01 -18.18
N LEU A 231 -7.87 14.57 -17.91
CA LEU A 231 -6.95 13.94 -18.86
C LEU A 231 -6.85 12.42 -18.69
N ALA A 232 -7.13 11.92 -17.50
CA ALA A 232 -7.10 10.50 -17.20
C ALA A 232 -8.20 9.77 -17.99
N THR A 233 -7.83 8.74 -18.75
CA THR A 233 -8.76 7.90 -19.51
C THR A 233 -9.17 6.65 -18.73
N HIS A 234 -8.50 6.40 -17.60
CA HIS A 234 -8.79 5.34 -16.65
C HIS A 234 -8.96 5.91 -15.25
N PRO A 235 -9.67 5.24 -14.34
CA PRO A 235 -9.77 5.67 -12.96
C PRO A 235 -8.38 5.86 -12.33
N VAL A 236 -8.24 6.88 -11.51
CA VAL A 236 -7.02 7.17 -10.74
C VAL A 236 -7.16 6.69 -9.30
N ILE A 237 -6.06 6.73 -8.56
CA ILE A 237 -6.06 6.51 -7.12
C ILE A 237 -5.51 7.75 -6.40
N ILE A 238 -5.98 8.00 -5.18
CA ILE A 238 -5.24 8.71 -4.13
C ILE A 238 -4.84 7.63 -3.13
N SER A 239 -3.61 7.15 -3.22
CA SER A 239 -3.20 5.92 -2.54
C SER A 239 -3.23 6.02 -1.02
N HIS A 240 -3.03 7.22 -0.46
CA HIS A 240 -3.03 7.47 0.98
C HIS A 240 -3.44 8.90 1.29
N THR A 241 -4.35 9.07 2.22
CA THR A 241 -4.78 10.35 2.81
C THR A 241 -5.73 10.09 3.98
N GLY A 242 -6.21 11.14 4.63
CA GLY A 242 -7.28 11.11 5.61
C GLY A 242 -8.33 12.18 5.30
N LEU A 243 -9.59 11.95 5.71
CA LEU A 243 -10.64 12.96 5.60
C LEU A 243 -10.36 14.12 6.57
N ASP A 244 -10.50 15.36 6.12
CA ASP A 244 -10.17 16.58 6.88
C ASP A 244 -11.03 16.79 8.14
N THR A 245 -12.11 16.02 8.28
CA THR A 245 -12.96 15.97 9.48
C THR A 245 -12.52 14.90 10.49
N GLN A 246 -11.55 14.05 10.16
CA GLN A 246 -11.03 12.94 10.99
C GLN A 246 -9.61 13.26 11.44
N LEU A 247 -9.46 14.11 12.45
CA LEU A 247 -8.17 14.67 12.86
C LEU A 247 -7.43 13.85 13.92
N GLY A 248 -8.04 12.76 14.43
CA GLY A 248 -7.48 11.99 15.54
C GLY A 248 -7.43 12.77 16.86
N GLN A 249 -6.87 12.15 17.89
CA GLN A 249 -6.77 12.72 19.24
C GLN A 249 -5.51 13.60 19.43
N ASN A 250 -4.45 13.33 18.67
CA ASN A 250 -3.18 14.03 18.80
C ASN A 250 -3.21 15.35 18.01
N GLN A 251 -3.38 16.48 18.73
CA GLN A 251 -3.45 17.81 18.09
C GLN A 251 -2.17 18.22 17.33
N PHE A 252 -1.00 17.74 17.74
CA PHE A 252 0.24 18.03 17.03
C PHE A 252 0.24 17.29 15.67
N MET A 253 -0.10 16.01 15.67
CA MET A 253 -0.24 15.23 14.44
C MET A 253 -1.33 15.80 13.55
N ALA A 254 -2.49 16.14 14.10
CA ALA A 254 -3.58 16.78 13.36
C ALA A 254 -3.14 18.05 12.63
N ARG A 255 -2.35 18.91 13.31
CA ARG A 255 -1.84 20.15 12.71
C ARG A 255 -0.82 19.86 11.59
N MET A 256 0.09 18.91 11.82
CA MET A 256 1.12 18.53 10.86
C MET A 256 0.50 17.87 9.61
N MET A 257 -0.50 17.02 9.79
CA MET A 257 -1.14 16.28 8.68
C MET A 257 -2.23 17.09 7.96
N ARG A 258 -2.75 18.17 8.56
CA ARG A 258 -3.86 18.96 7.99
C ARG A 258 -3.67 19.34 6.51
N PRO A 259 -2.51 19.80 6.03
CA PRO A 259 -2.33 20.13 4.60
C PRO A 259 -2.48 18.92 3.66
N ARG A 260 -2.31 17.70 4.21
CA ARG A 260 -2.34 16.43 3.46
C ARG A 260 -3.71 15.75 3.47
N LEU A 261 -4.70 16.37 4.13
CA LEU A 261 -6.05 15.82 4.27
C LEU A 261 -6.92 16.22 3.09
N ILE A 262 -7.81 15.32 2.69
CA ILE A 262 -8.76 15.57 1.61
C ILE A 262 -10.10 16.08 2.15
N SER A 263 -10.68 17.09 1.52
CA SER A 263 -12.03 17.53 1.84
C SER A 263 -13.09 16.59 1.28
N LYS A 264 -14.32 16.68 1.82
CA LYS A 264 -15.47 15.90 1.32
C LYS A 264 -15.75 16.16 -0.15
N GLU A 265 -15.62 17.41 -0.58
CA GLU A 265 -15.86 17.85 -1.95
C GLU A 265 -14.82 17.26 -2.91
N GLN A 266 -13.55 17.32 -2.52
CA GLN A 266 -12.46 16.72 -3.30
C GLN A 266 -12.58 15.20 -3.39
N ALA A 267 -12.92 14.53 -2.28
CA ALA A 267 -13.14 13.09 -2.25
C ALA A 267 -14.27 12.67 -3.21
N LYS A 268 -15.38 13.42 -3.25
CA LYS A 268 -16.48 13.18 -4.19
C LYS A 268 -16.04 13.34 -5.64
N ILE A 269 -15.26 14.36 -5.98
CA ILE A 269 -14.75 14.58 -7.35
C ILE A 269 -13.94 13.36 -7.83
N VAL A 270 -13.10 12.78 -6.95
CA VAL A 270 -12.32 11.59 -7.27
C VAL A 270 -13.22 10.37 -7.44
N ALA A 271 -14.19 10.17 -6.55
CA ALA A 271 -15.14 9.06 -6.61
C ALA A 271 -16.04 9.15 -7.85
N ASP A 272 -16.57 10.33 -8.17
CA ASP A 272 -17.42 10.57 -9.35
C ASP A 272 -16.68 10.26 -10.67
N ALA A 273 -15.35 10.40 -10.67
CA ALA A 273 -14.48 9.99 -11.77
C ALA A 273 -14.14 8.48 -11.76
N GLY A 274 -14.76 7.69 -10.86
CA GLY A 274 -14.51 6.25 -10.72
C GLY A 274 -13.25 5.89 -9.94
N GLY A 275 -12.55 6.87 -9.37
CA GLY A 275 -11.32 6.69 -8.59
C GLY A 275 -11.53 6.02 -7.24
N VAL A 276 -10.43 5.74 -6.56
CA VAL A 276 -10.38 5.12 -5.21
C VAL A 276 -9.47 5.95 -4.31
N ILE A 277 -9.80 5.99 -3.02
CA ILE A 277 -9.02 6.73 -2.02
C ILE A 277 -8.60 5.77 -0.90
N GLY A 278 -7.30 5.68 -0.66
CA GLY A 278 -6.69 4.93 0.44
C GLY A 278 -6.68 5.72 1.73
N VAL A 279 -7.16 5.10 2.80
CA VAL A 279 -7.14 5.69 4.14
C VAL A 279 -5.83 5.33 4.82
N TRP A 280 -5.11 6.34 5.31
CA TRP A 280 -3.86 6.14 6.03
C TRP A 280 -4.06 5.89 7.54
N THR A 281 -2.99 5.44 8.22
CA THR A 281 -3.04 5.14 9.65
C THR A 281 -2.67 6.31 10.55
N HIS A 282 -2.11 7.40 10.02
CA HIS A 282 -1.46 8.47 10.79
C HIS A 282 -2.34 9.24 11.78
N LEU A 283 -3.66 9.25 11.58
CA LEU A 283 -4.62 9.94 12.45
C LEU A 283 -5.56 8.97 13.18
N ALA A 284 -5.07 7.76 13.46
CA ALA A 284 -5.79 6.75 14.24
C ALA A 284 -4.86 6.17 15.30
N ASP A 285 -5.14 6.43 16.57
CA ASP A 285 -4.34 5.91 17.70
C ASP A 285 -4.70 4.44 18.03
N THR A 286 -5.79 3.92 17.45
CA THR A 286 -6.25 2.54 17.62
C THR A 286 -6.79 1.95 16.33
N PRO A 287 -6.81 0.60 16.18
CA PRO A 287 -7.46 -0.05 15.04
C PRO A 287 -8.93 0.33 14.88
N LEU A 288 -9.64 0.56 15.99
CA LEU A 288 -11.05 0.94 15.97
C LEU A 288 -11.23 2.36 15.39
N GLU A 289 -10.39 3.31 15.78
CA GLU A 289 -10.39 4.66 15.19
C GLU A 289 -10.05 4.60 13.70
N TYR A 290 -9.13 3.73 13.29
CA TYR A 290 -8.82 3.53 11.88
C TYR A 290 -10.03 3.02 11.09
N ALA A 291 -10.74 2.02 11.61
CA ALA A 291 -11.98 1.54 11.00
C ALA A 291 -13.08 2.63 10.96
N GLN A 292 -13.14 3.50 11.97
CA GLN A 292 -14.04 4.65 11.98
C GLN A 292 -13.66 5.70 10.93
N ASN A 293 -12.37 5.96 10.71
CA ASN A 293 -11.87 6.84 9.65
C ASN A 293 -12.24 6.28 8.25
N ILE A 294 -12.12 4.97 8.06
CA ILE A 294 -12.60 4.28 6.86
C ILE A 294 -14.12 4.48 6.69
N ARG A 295 -14.93 4.25 7.74
CA ARG A 295 -16.39 4.45 7.70
C ARG A 295 -16.75 5.90 7.35
N ALA A 296 -16.07 6.87 7.95
CA ALA A 296 -16.32 8.28 7.68
C ALA A 296 -16.08 8.64 6.19
N LEU A 297 -15.06 8.04 5.56
CA LEU A 297 -14.83 8.24 4.13
C LEU A 297 -15.88 7.50 3.29
N VAL A 298 -16.25 6.26 3.64
CA VAL A 298 -17.33 5.49 2.99
C VAL A 298 -18.64 6.27 3.02
N ASP A 299 -18.98 6.91 4.13
CA ASP A 299 -20.21 7.73 4.28
C ASP A 299 -20.22 8.95 3.35
N VAL A 300 -19.06 9.40 2.89
CA VAL A 300 -18.92 10.55 1.96
C VAL A 300 -18.96 10.11 0.50
N ILE A 301 -18.24 9.04 0.13
CA ILE A 301 -18.00 8.68 -1.27
C ILE A 301 -18.51 7.29 -1.67
N GLY A 302 -19.10 6.56 -0.73
CA GLY A 302 -19.59 5.20 -0.96
C GLY A 302 -18.51 4.13 -0.86
N ILE A 303 -18.98 2.89 -0.68
CA ILE A 303 -18.15 1.72 -0.39
C ILE A 303 -17.19 1.34 -1.52
N ASP A 304 -17.56 1.63 -2.77
CA ASP A 304 -16.81 1.21 -3.96
C ASP A 304 -15.60 2.11 -4.28
N HIS A 305 -15.36 3.14 -3.47
CA HIS A 305 -14.33 4.15 -3.71
C HIS A 305 -13.29 4.26 -2.59
N VAL A 306 -13.30 3.35 -1.60
CA VAL A 306 -12.40 3.38 -0.45
C VAL A 306 -11.50 2.15 -0.43
N CYS A 307 -10.22 2.32 -0.10
CA CYS A 307 -9.27 1.23 0.11
C CYS A 307 -8.33 1.52 1.30
N ILE A 308 -7.42 0.59 1.59
CA ILE A 308 -6.38 0.70 2.61
C ILE A 308 -5.12 1.26 1.95
N GLY A 309 -4.56 2.33 2.52
CA GLY A 309 -3.28 2.88 2.07
C GLY A 309 -2.52 3.43 3.27
N THR A 310 -1.68 2.61 3.90
CA THR A 310 -1.20 2.88 5.27
C THR A 310 -0.25 4.05 5.38
N ASP A 311 0.56 4.30 4.36
CA ASP A 311 1.71 5.22 4.38
C ASP A 311 2.70 4.87 5.50
N THR A 312 2.89 3.57 5.74
CA THR A 312 3.82 3.02 6.73
C THR A 312 4.89 2.17 6.06
N LYS A 313 5.80 1.62 6.87
CA LYS A 313 6.85 0.71 6.41
C LYS A 313 6.54 -0.72 6.85
N LEU A 314 6.44 -1.64 5.92
CA LEU A 314 6.27 -3.05 6.27
C LEU A 314 7.54 -3.61 6.91
N THR A 315 8.70 -3.19 6.42
CA THR A 315 10.01 -3.62 6.91
C THR A 315 10.67 -2.57 7.82
N PRO A 316 11.60 -2.95 8.69
CA PRO A 316 12.36 -1.99 9.49
C PRO A 316 13.07 -0.95 8.63
N SER A 317 13.15 0.28 9.15
CA SER A 317 13.85 1.38 8.47
C SER A 317 15.34 1.05 8.30
N PHE A 318 15.85 1.39 7.12
CA PHE A 318 17.28 1.29 6.82
C PHE A 318 18.00 2.59 7.23
N THR A 319 19.09 2.44 7.97
CA THR A 319 20.00 3.55 8.27
C THR A 319 21.36 3.23 7.68
N PRO A 320 21.91 4.06 6.78
CA PRO A 320 23.28 3.88 6.27
C PRO A 320 24.27 3.75 7.43
N GLY A 321 25.09 2.70 7.42
CA GLY A 321 26.05 2.43 8.50
C GLY A 321 25.66 1.32 9.48
N GLY A 322 24.54 0.64 9.29
CA GLY A 322 24.36 -0.71 9.82
C GLY A 322 23.46 -0.91 11.01
N GLY A 323 22.53 -0.02 11.32
CA GLY A 323 21.51 -0.24 12.33
C GLY A 323 20.14 -0.49 11.71
N GLN A 324 19.48 -1.62 11.97
CA GLN A 324 18.02 -1.67 11.84
C GLN A 324 17.43 -0.86 13.00
N ASN A 325 16.85 0.28 12.68
CA ASN A 325 16.04 1.01 13.64
C ASN A 325 14.65 0.36 13.65
N ARG A 326 14.19 -0.13 14.80
CA ARG A 326 12.83 -0.68 14.93
C ARG A 326 11.72 0.32 14.61
N GLY A 327 12.04 1.61 14.46
CA GLY A 327 11.03 2.64 14.25
C GLY A 327 10.26 2.96 15.54
N ARG A 328 9.36 3.91 15.44
CA ARG A 328 8.38 4.21 16.49
C ARG A 328 7.11 3.43 16.21
N VAL A 329 6.31 3.17 17.24
CA VAL A 329 4.93 2.69 17.08
C VAL A 329 4.20 3.63 16.11
N GLY A 330 3.52 3.06 15.12
CA GLY A 330 2.86 3.81 14.05
C GLY A 330 3.67 3.99 12.77
N GLU A 331 4.99 3.77 12.79
CA GLU A 331 5.82 3.86 11.58
C GLU A 331 5.86 2.55 10.78
N ARG A 332 5.61 1.42 11.45
CA ARG A 332 5.64 0.09 10.83
C ARG A 332 4.23 -0.49 10.70
N THR A 333 3.94 -1.10 9.57
CA THR A 333 2.64 -1.72 9.28
C THR A 333 2.25 -2.76 10.33
N ASN A 334 3.17 -3.67 10.68
CA ASN A 334 2.90 -4.71 11.69
C ASN A 334 3.00 -4.21 13.14
N GLU A 335 3.29 -2.94 13.35
CA GLU A 335 3.35 -2.24 14.63
C GLU A 335 2.66 -0.87 14.51
N ALA A 336 1.56 -0.80 13.72
CA ALA A 336 0.82 0.44 13.48
C ALA A 336 0.17 0.99 14.76
N TRP A 337 -0.16 0.11 15.71
CA TRP A 337 -0.75 0.49 17.00
C TRP A 337 -0.07 -0.23 18.16
N GLN A 338 0.00 0.46 19.31
CA GLN A 338 0.66 -0.07 20.51
C GLN A 338 0.05 -1.40 20.99
N ASP A 339 -1.25 -1.56 20.83
CA ASP A 339 -1.98 -2.76 21.28
C ASP A 339 -2.18 -3.80 20.16
N GLN A 340 -1.50 -3.64 19.05
CA GLN A 340 -1.59 -4.58 17.93
C GLN A 340 -0.92 -5.91 18.31
N LYS A 341 -1.72 -6.97 18.46
CA LYS A 341 -1.26 -8.31 18.87
C LYS A 341 -1.09 -9.28 17.73
N ILE A 342 -1.87 -9.06 16.66
CA ILE A 342 -1.88 -9.88 15.44
C ILE A 342 -1.47 -9.04 14.25
N GLY A 343 -1.23 -9.67 13.10
CA GLY A 343 -0.82 -8.96 11.89
C GLY A 343 -1.78 -7.85 11.49
N PHE A 344 -1.26 -6.87 10.77
CA PHE A 344 -1.97 -5.63 10.44
C PHE A 344 -3.37 -5.88 9.84
N TYR A 345 -3.45 -6.67 8.76
CA TYR A 345 -4.72 -6.85 8.05
C TYR A 345 -5.74 -7.63 8.88
N PHE A 346 -5.31 -8.60 9.70
CA PHE A 346 -6.18 -9.28 10.68
C PHE A 346 -6.77 -8.28 11.69
N THR A 347 -5.91 -7.38 12.19
CA THR A 347 -6.32 -6.33 13.14
C THR A 347 -7.33 -5.37 12.51
N VAL A 348 -7.12 -4.96 11.25
CA VAL A 348 -8.02 -4.06 10.52
C VAL A 348 -9.36 -4.74 10.26
N VAL A 349 -9.37 -6.00 9.81
CA VAL A 349 -10.61 -6.77 9.56
C VAL A 349 -11.42 -6.92 10.85
N ASP A 350 -10.78 -7.25 11.97
CA ASP A 350 -11.43 -7.34 13.28
C ASP A 350 -12.07 -5.99 13.69
N ALA A 351 -11.33 -4.90 13.53
CA ALA A 351 -11.83 -3.55 13.82
C ALA A 351 -12.99 -3.15 12.91
N MET A 352 -12.93 -3.48 11.63
CA MET A 352 -14.02 -3.22 10.67
C MET A 352 -15.29 -4.00 11.03
N LEU A 353 -15.18 -5.28 11.41
CA LEU A 353 -16.31 -6.07 11.89
C LEU A 353 -16.94 -5.44 13.15
N LYS A 354 -16.11 -4.97 14.09
CA LYS A 354 -16.58 -4.29 15.31
C LYS A 354 -17.25 -2.93 15.05
N THR A 355 -16.94 -2.28 13.93
CA THR A 355 -17.58 -1.05 13.46
C THR A 355 -18.79 -1.30 12.54
N GLY A 356 -19.19 -2.56 12.38
CA GLY A 356 -20.41 -2.94 11.67
C GLY A 356 -20.27 -3.08 10.16
N PHE A 357 -19.04 -3.18 9.63
CA PHE A 357 -18.83 -3.55 8.23
C PHE A 357 -19.23 -5.01 7.99
N THR A 358 -19.87 -5.28 6.86
CA THR A 358 -20.13 -6.64 6.38
C THR A 358 -18.87 -7.25 5.77
N GLU A 359 -18.84 -8.58 5.61
CA GLU A 359 -17.74 -9.29 4.95
C GLU A 359 -17.54 -8.82 3.49
N GLU A 360 -18.64 -8.54 2.79
CA GLU A 360 -18.60 -7.98 1.43
C GLU A 360 -17.96 -6.60 1.39
N GLU A 361 -18.36 -5.69 2.29
CA GLU A 361 -17.77 -4.35 2.40
C GLU A 361 -16.27 -4.42 2.75
N ILE A 362 -15.88 -5.34 3.64
CA ILE A 362 -14.47 -5.57 3.99
C ILE A 362 -13.68 -6.07 2.77
N GLY A 363 -14.24 -6.98 1.97
CA GLY A 363 -13.62 -7.44 0.71
C GLY A 363 -13.39 -6.30 -0.27
N LYS A 364 -14.39 -5.43 -0.47
CA LYS A 364 -14.28 -4.25 -1.33
C LYS A 364 -13.16 -3.31 -0.88
N ILE A 365 -13.16 -2.91 0.39
CA ILE A 365 -12.16 -1.99 0.96
C ILE A 365 -10.78 -2.67 1.03
N GLY A 366 -10.74 -3.95 1.39
CA GLY A 366 -9.50 -4.72 1.53
C GLY A 366 -8.72 -4.85 0.23
N GLY A 367 -9.42 -4.93 -0.92
CA GLY A 367 -8.71 -5.09 -2.19
C GLY A 367 -9.52 -4.97 -3.47
N ASP A 368 -10.82 -5.33 -3.50
CA ASP A 368 -11.58 -5.36 -4.76
C ASP A 368 -11.66 -3.99 -5.44
N ASN A 369 -11.79 -2.92 -4.66
CA ASN A 369 -11.81 -1.55 -5.19
C ASN A 369 -10.48 -1.18 -5.86
N PHE A 370 -9.35 -1.52 -5.23
CA PHE A 370 -8.04 -1.33 -5.84
C PHE A 370 -7.87 -2.22 -7.08
N CYS A 371 -8.24 -3.51 -7.00
CA CYS A 371 -8.19 -4.43 -8.13
C CYS A 371 -8.95 -3.89 -9.35
N ARG A 372 -10.11 -3.27 -9.15
CA ARG A 372 -10.91 -2.65 -10.20
C ARG A 372 -10.14 -1.53 -10.93
N VAL A 373 -9.55 -0.59 -10.22
CA VAL A 373 -8.81 0.53 -10.84
C VAL A 373 -7.47 0.07 -11.42
N PHE A 374 -6.82 -0.90 -10.80
CA PHE A 374 -5.59 -1.50 -11.29
C PHE A 374 -5.82 -2.28 -12.59
N ASP A 375 -6.90 -3.06 -12.66
CA ASP A 375 -7.29 -3.75 -13.89
C ASP A 375 -7.61 -2.75 -15.00
N ALA A 376 -8.42 -1.74 -14.72
CA ALA A 376 -8.75 -0.69 -15.69
C ALA A 376 -7.49 0.00 -16.26
N ALA A 377 -6.46 0.22 -15.44
CA ALA A 377 -5.20 0.80 -15.90
C ALA A 377 -4.35 -0.18 -16.72
N THR A 378 -4.28 -1.47 -16.32
CA THR A 378 -3.30 -2.44 -16.86
C THR A 378 -3.88 -3.40 -17.90
N ALA A 379 -5.23 -3.48 -18.05
CA ALA A 379 -5.90 -4.42 -18.95
C ALA A 379 -5.46 -4.28 -20.42
N GLY A 380 -5.27 -5.42 -21.07
CA GLY A 380 -4.90 -5.48 -22.49
C GLY A 380 -3.48 -5.10 -22.84
N ARG A 381 -2.62 -4.85 -21.85
CA ARG A 381 -1.21 -4.46 -22.03
C ARG A 381 -0.28 -5.53 -21.46
N ARG A 382 0.55 -6.08 -22.35
CA ARG A 382 1.52 -7.14 -22.04
C ARG A 382 2.93 -6.65 -22.32
#